data_86ee83f5999f4cf08ccb10a1710a9a0d
#
_entry.id   86ee83f5999f4cf08ccb10a1710a9a0d
#
_cell.length_a   1.000
_cell.length_b   1.000
_cell.length_c   1.000
_cell.angle_alpha   90.00
_cell.angle_beta   90.00
_cell.angle_gamma   90.00
#
_symmetry.space_group_name_H-M   'P 1'
#
loop_
_entity.id
_entity.type
_entity.pdbx_description
1 polymer ?
#
loop_
_entity_poly.entity_id
_entity_poly.type
_entity_poly.pdbx_seq_one_letter_code
_entity_poly.pdbx_strand_id
1 'polypeptide(L)'
;MRKARVWRALMGLENTVVEDVVFDEDAGVLVVHARPTASRRGRCGACNRRSPGFDQGAGRRRWRALDLGTVQAFVEADAPRVRCRQHGVTVASVPWARHDAGHTHAFDDTVAWLATVTSKTAATRLMRVAWRTVGSIITRVWADTGGAVDYAVRLDRDVH
;
A
#
# COMPACT_ATOMS: atom_id res chain seq x y z
N MET A 1 22.94 2.07 -4.70
CA MET A 1 22.03 3.19 -5.04
C MET A 1 21.16 2.95 -6.29
N ARG A 2 21.70 2.45 -7.40
CA ARG A 2 20.88 2.16 -8.61
C ARG A 2 19.77 1.12 -8.35
N LYS A 3 20.06 0.03 -7.65
CA LYS A 3 19.07 -1.05 -7.36
C LYS A 3 17.84 -0.55 -6.61
N ALA A 4 18.03 0.22 -5.53
CA ALA A 4 16.91 0.76 -4.74
C ALA A 4 15.98 1.69 -5.55
N ARG A 5 16.55 2.48 -6.48
CA ARG A 5 15.77 3.35 -7.37
C ARG A 5 14.91 2.54 -8.36
N VAL A 6 15.45 1.45 -8.90
CA VAL A 6 14.72 0.56 -9.80
C VAL A 6 13.53 -0.08 -9.08
N TRP A 7 13.77 -0.65 -7.90
CA TRP A 7 12.70 -1.27 -7.11
C TRP A 7 11.61 -0.28 -6.72
N ARG A 8 11.99 0.93 -6.32
CA ARG A 8 11.04 1.99 -6.02
C ARG A 8 10.16 2.34 -7.23
N ALA A 9 10.75 2.42 -8.42
CA ALA A 9 10.02 2.69 -9.66
C ALA A 9 9.09 1.53 -10.05
N LEU A 10 9.60 0.28 -10.03
CA LEU A 10 8.82 -0.92 -10.36
C LEU A 10 7.62 -1.14 -9.43
N MET A 11 7.76 -0.78 -8.17
CA MET A 11 6.71 -0.96 -7.16
C MET A 11 5.81 0.27 -7.00
N GLY A 12 6.07 1.36 -7.74
CA GLY A 12 5.31 2.61 -7.61
C GLY A 12 5.42 3.25 -6.22
N LEU A 13 6.58 3.12 -5.55
CA LEU A 13 6.77 3.57 -4.17
C LEU A 13 7.30 5.01 -4.13
N GLU A 14 6.41 5.97 -4.00
CA GLU A 14 6.77 7.36 -3.78
C GLU A 14 7.10 7.65 -2.31
N ASN A 15 7.94 8.64 -2.05
CA ASN A 15 8.32 9.08 -0.70
C ASN A 15 8.81 7.92 0.21
N THR A 16 9.44 6.93 -0.39
CA THR A 16 9.85 5.69 0.24
C THR A 16 11.33 5.45 0.03
N VAL A 17 12.02 5.01 1.08
CA VAL A 17 13.38 4.51 1.02
C VAL A 17 13.32 2.99 1.00
N VAL A 18 13.84 2.37 -0.05
CA VAL A 18 14.02 0.92 -0.13
C VAL A 18 15.34 0.59 0.54
N GLU A 19 15.29 -0.22 1.58
CA GLU A 19 16.45 -0.62 2.39
C GLU A 19 17.05 -1.91 1.89
N ASP A 20 16.20 -2.91 1.61
CA ASP A 20 16.62 -4.22 1.11
C ASP A 20 15.50 -4.87 0.28
N VAL A 21 15.86 -5.85 -0.52
CA VAL A 21 14.93 -6.66 -1.31
C VAL A 21 15.34 -8.11 -1.21
N VAL A 22 14.43 -8.94 -0.70
CA VAL A 22 14.63 -10.37 -0.48
C VAL A 22 13.65 -11.16 -1.32
N PHE A 23 14.15 -12.14 -2.06
CA PHE A 23 13.31 -13.13 -2.72
C PHE A 23 13.36 -14.43 -1.91
N ASP A 24 12.22 -14.81 -1.34
CA ASP A 24 12.02 -16.07 -0.66
C ASP A 24 11.60 -17.11 -1.71
N GLU A 25 12.57 -17.93 -2.15
CA GLU A 25 12.35 -18.95 -3.17
C GLU A 25 11.39 -20.04 -2.71
N ASP A 26 11.43 -20.41 -1.43
CA ASP A 26 10.59 -21.47 -0.87
C ASP A 26 9.13 -21.03 -0.81
N ALA A 27 8.87 -19.81 -0.41
CA ALA A 27 7.53 -19.23 -0.36
C ALA A 27 7.07 -18.67 -1.71
N GLY A 28 7.97 -18.44 -2.67
CA GLY A 28 7.68 -17.80 -3.96
C GLY A 28 7.22 -16.37 -3.81
N VAL A 29 7.80 -15.60 -2.87
CA VAL A 29 7.42 -14.21 -2.60
C VAL A 29 8.63 -13.27 -2.63
N LEU A 30 8.38 -12.05 -3.09
CA LEU A 30 9.36 -10.97 -3.03
C LEU A 30 8.98 -10.01 -1.90
N VAL A 31 9.93 -9.70 -1.05
CA VAL A 31 9.74 -8.76 0.07
C VAL A 31 10.66 -7.56 -0.10
N VAL A 32 10.08 -6.39 -0.21
CA VAL A 32 10.79 -5.12 -0.25
C VAL A 32 10.77 -4.50 1.13
N HIS A 33 11.90 -4.47 1.81
CA HIS A 33 12.06 -3.79 3.09
C HIS A 33 12.18 -2.29 2.85
N ALA A 34 11.31 -1.53 3.47
CA ALA A 34 11.17 -0.11 3.20
C ALA A 34 10.91 0.71 4.48
N ARG A 35 11.09 2.00 4.35
CA ARG A 35 10.68 2.98 5.35
C ARG A 35 10.23 4.28 4.67
N PRO A 36 9.36 5.08 5.31
CA PRO A 36 9.04 6.41 4.79
C PRO A 36 10.28 7.31 4.76
N THR A 37 10.31 8.26 3.83
CA THR A 37 11.30 9.34 3.87
C THR A 37 11.13 10.18 5.15
N ALA A 38 12.17 10.92 5.55
CA ALA A 38 12.14 11.75 6.75
C ALA A 38 10.97 12.74 6.78
N SER A 39 10.59 13.29 5.62
CA SER A 39 9.47 14.23 5.50
C SER A 39 8.10 13.58 5.74
N ARG A 40 7.98 12.26 5.54
CA ARG A 40 6.74 11.50 5.69
C ARG A 40 6.65 10.70 6.98
N ARG A 41 7.74 10.59 7.73
CA ARG A 41 7.77 9.87 9.00
C ARG A 41 7.04 10.61 10.10
N GLY A 42 6.47 9.88 11.06
CA GLY A 42 5.87 10.44 12.27
C GLY A 42 4.59 11.24 12.01
N ARG A 43 3.75 10.76 11.12
CA ARG A 43 2.44 11.36 10.80
C ARG A 43 1.31 10.43 11.20
N CYS A 44 0.21 11.01 11.66
CA CYS A 44 -1.01 10.28 11.99
C CYS A 44 -1.56 9.55 10.76
N GLY A 45 -1.89 8.27 10.90
CA GLY A 45 -2.47 7.48 9.81
C GLY A 45 -3.83 7.99 9.33
N ALA A 46 -4.62 8.57 10.22
CA ALA A 46 -5.96 9.05 9.90
C ALA A 46 -5.98 10.44 9.26
N CYS A 47 -5.18 11.41 9.74
CA CYS A 47 -5.22 12.79 9.25
C CYS A 47 -3.91 13.30 8.65
N ASN A 48 -2.88 12.48 8.63
CA ASN A 48 -1.55 12.80 8.08
C ASN A 48 -0.83 14.01 8.74
N ARG A 49 -1.29 14.48 9.87
CA ARG A 49 -0.61 15.54 10.66
C ARG A 49 0.60 14.97 11.37
N ARG A 50 1.67 15.76 11.47
CA ARG A 50 2.80 15.40 12.32
C ARG A 50 2.33 15.17 13.74
N SER A 51 2.75 14.06 14.31
CA SER A 51 2.36 13.65 15.65
C SER A 51 3.55 13.01 16.36
N PRO A 52 3.73 13.25 17.66
CA PRO A 52 4.82 12.64 18.41
C PRO A 52 4.70 11.12 18.42
N GLY A 53 5.84 10.44 18.42
CA GLY A 53 5.90 8.99 18.55
C GLY A 53 5.31 8.52 19.89
N PHE A 54 4.65 7.38 19.88
CA PHE A 54 4.10 6.77 21.08
C PHE A 54 4.86 5.48 21.44
N ASP A 55 4.84 4.48 20.55
CA ASP A 55 5.59 3.22 20.69
C ASP A 55 5.83 2.55 19.34
N GLN A 56 6.43 1.36 19.35
CA GLN A 56 6.71 0.58 18.13
C GLN A 56 5.51 -0.24 17.62
N GLY A 57 4.35 -0.16 18.28
CA GLY A 57 3.16 -0.93 17.91
C GLY A 57 3.40 -2.43 17.90
N ALA A 58 2.84 -3.10 16.92
CA ALA A 58 3.01 -4.55 16.73
C ALA A 58 4.33 -4.93 16.01
N GLY A 59 5.23 -3.99 15.77
CA GLY A 59 6.49 -4.22 15.08
C GLY A 59 6.36 -4.17 13.56
N ARG A 60 7.04 -5.11 12.89
CA ARG A 60 7.06 -5.19 11.42
C ARG A 60 5.70 -5.61 10.86
N ARG A 61 5.31 -5.00 9.74
CA ARG A 61 4.06 -5.28 9.02
C ARG A 61 4.34 -5.42 7.54
N ARG A 62 3.58 -6.28 6.88
CA ARG A 62 3.60 -6.45 5.42
C ARG A 62 2.35 -5.86 4.78
N TRP A 63 2.53 -5.23 3.65
CA TRP A 63 1.47 -4.78 2.74
C TRP A 63 1.66 -5.48 1.41
N ARG A 64 0.60 -6.07 0.90
CA ARG A 64 0.67 -6.71 -0.40
C ARG A 64 0.70 -5.68 -1.50
N ALA A 65 1.66 -5.82 -2.41
CA ALA A 65 1.78 -5.04 -3.64
C ALA A 65 1.27 -5.83 -4.84
N LEU A 66 1.22 -5.19 -6.00
CA LEU A 66 0.97 -5.89 -7.26
C LEU A 66 2.03 -6.96 -7.49
N ASP A 67 1.62 -8.09 -8.08
CA ASP A 67 2.52 -9.17 -8.41
C ASP A 67 3.60 -8.70 -9.39
N LEU A 68 4.81 -9.19 -9.21
CA LEU A 68 5.91 -8.99 -10.15
C LEU A 68 6.09 -10.28 -10.96
N GLY A 69 5.62 -10.26 -12.20
CA GLY A 69 5.56 -11.47 -13.00
C GLY A 69 4.64 -12.50 -12.34
N THR A 70 5.18 -13.67 -12.03
CA THR A 70 4.44 -14.78 -11.42
C THR A 70 4.52 -14.80 -9.89
N VAL A 71 5.32 -13.93 -9.27
CA VAL A 71 5.53 -13.92 -7.81
C VAL A 71 4.73 -12.83 -7.13
N GLN A 72 4.22 -13.16 -5.94
CA GLN A 72 3.60 -12.16 -5.08
C GLN A 72 4.67 -11.26 -4.47
N ALA A 73 4.38 -9.96 -4.42
CA ALA A 73 5.28 -8.97 -3.85
C ALA A 73 4.65 -8.30 -2.63
N PHE A 74 5.51 -7.97 -1.66
CA PHE A 74 5.13 -7.31 -0.42
C PHE A 74 6.08 -6.15 -0.12
N VAL A 75 5.55 -5.10 0.45
CA VAL A 75 6.32 -4.08 1.16
C VAL A 75 6.31 -4.42 2.64
N GLU A 76 7.47 -4.48 3.28
CA GLU A 76 7.60 -4.72 4.70
C GLU A 76 8.30 -3.55 5.38
N ALA A 77 7.70 -3.07 6.45
CA ALA A 77 8.22 -1.93 7.22
C ALA A 77 7.77 -1.98 8.67
N ASP A 78 8.41 -1.19 9.51
CA ASP A 78 7.92 -0.92 10.86
C ASP A 78 6.59 -0.16 10.80
N ALA A 79 5.69 -0.47 11.71
CA ALA A 79 4.39 0.17 11.85
C ALA A 79 4.25 0.79 13.25
N PRO A 80 5.06 1.83 13.59
CA PRO A 80 5.00 2.46 14.90
C PRO A 80 3.68 3.20 15.09
N ARG A 81 3.33 3.43 16.36
CA ARG A 81 2.18 4.25 16.71
C ARG A 81 2.62 5.67 17.08
N VAL A 82 1.74 6.61 16.78
CA VAL A 82 1.90 8.03 17.11
C VAL A 82 0.72 8.50 17.98
N ARG A 83 0.91 9.58 18.72
CA ARG A 83 -0.15 10.22 19.51
C ARG A 83 -0.65 11.46 18.79
N CYS A 84 -1.76 11.35 18.10
CA CYS A 84 -2.41 12.48 17.45
C CYS A 84 -3.33 13.22 18.41
N ARG A 85 -3.33 14.55 18.36
CA ARG A 85 -4.24 15.35 19.19
C ARG A 85 -5.72 15.09 18.88
N GLN A 86 -6.04 14.79 17.63
CA GLN A 86 -7.41 14.58 17.17
C GLN A 86 -7.84 13.12 17.23
N HIS A 87 -6.94 12.17 16.94
CA HIS A 87 -7.27 10.74 16.78
C HIS A 87 -6.70 9.84 17.88
N GLY A 88 -6.02 10.43 18.87
CA GLY A 88 -5.39 9.65 19.93
C GLY A 88 -4.22 8.81 19.43
N VAL A 89 -3.99 7.67 20.07
CA VAL A 89 -2.94 6.72 19.68
C VAL A 89 -3.39 5.92 18.47
N THR A 90 -2.65 6.05 17.39
CA THR A 90 -2.95 5.37 16.12
C THR A 90 -1.66 4.98 15.39
N VAL A 91 -1.74 4.05 14.46
CA VAL A 91 -0.60 3.66 13.62
C VAL A 91 -0.20 4.84 12.74
N ALA A 92 1.11 5.07 12.62
CA ALA A 92 1.65 6.11 11.77
C ALA A 92 1.30 5.86 10.29
N SER A 93 1.11 6.94 9.54
CA SER A 93 0.86 6.85 8.10
C SER A 93 2.10 6.32 7.37
N VAL A 94 1.86 5.57 6.32
CA VAL A 94 2.88 5.13 5.37
C VAL A 94 2.56 5.66 3.97
N PRO A 95 3.57 6.02 3.16
CA PRO A 95 3.30 6.62 1.85
C PRO A 95 2.77 5.62 0.80
N TRP A 96 2.93 4.33 1.02
CA TRP A 96 2.57 3.28 0.06
C TRP A 96 1.19 2.66 0.25
N ALA A 97 0.50 2.95 1.36
CA ALA A 97 -0.79 2.34 1.65
C ALA A 97 -1.72 3.30 2.38
N ARG A 98 -3.03 3.10 2.22
CA ARG A 98 -4.06 3.81 2.97
C ARG A 98 -4.06 3.38 4.44
N HIS A 99 -4.60 4.23 5.28
CA HIS A 99 -4.80 3.90 6.69
C HIS A 99 -5.64 2.62 6.82
N ASP A 100 -5.23 1.73 7.71
CA ASP A 100 -5.83 0.40 7.95
C ASP A 100 -5.85 -0.54 6.73
N ALA A 101 -5.18 -0.19 5.65
CA ALA A 101 -5.04 -1.08 4.51
C ALA A 101 -3.99 -2.17 4.74
N GLY A 102 -4.24 -3.35 4.22
CA GLY A 102 -3.27 -4.45 4.12
C GLY A 102 -2.56 -4.54 2.77
N HIS A 103 -2.81 -3.58 1.87
CA HIS A 103 -2.34 -3.58 0.49
C HIS A 103 -1.82 -2.20 0.12
N THR A 104 -0.95 -2.13 -0.88
CA THR A 104 -0.47 -0.84 -1.41
C THR A 104 -1.58 -0.09 -2.15
N HIS A 105 -1.40 1.22 -2.34
CA HIS A 105 -2.32 2.03 -3.15
C HIS A 105 -2.51 1.44 -4.54
N ALA A 106 -1.42 1.06 -5.22
CA ALA A 106 -1.49 0.49 -6.57
C ALA A 106 -2.32 -0.81 -6.60
N PHE A 107 -2.18 -1.67 -5.59
CA PHE A 107 -2.98 -2.89 -5.46
C PHE A 107 -4.46 -2.57 -5.25
N ASP A 108 -4.79 -1.72 -4.30
CA ASP A 108 -6.16 -1.31 -4.00
C ASP A 108 -6.83 -0.66 -5.22
N ASP A 109 -6.14 0.26 -5.89
CA ASP A 109 -6.65 0.97 -7.06
C ASP A 109 -6.90 0.01 -8.24
N THR A 110 -6.01 -0.96 -8.45
CA THR A 110 -6.19 -1.99 -9.50
C THR A 110 -7.39 -2.88 -9.21
N VAL A 111 -7.57 -3.33 -7.97
CA VAL A 111 -8.75 -4.13 -7.58
C VAL A 111 -10.04 -3.35 -7.76
N ALA A 112 -10.06 -2.09 -7.34
CA ALA A 112 -11.23 -1.21 -7.48
C ALA A 112 -11.58 -0.96 -8.94
N TRP A 113 -10.58 -0.74 -9.81
CA TRP A 113 -10.79 -0.61 -11.24
C TRP A 113 -11.32 -1.89 -11.86
N LEU A 114 -10.72 -3.04 -11.57
CA LEU A 114 -11.18 -4.34 -12.07
C LEU A 114 -12.64 -4.60 -11.70
N ALA A 115 -13.06 -4.20 -10.50
CA ALA A 115 -14.44 -4.34 -10.05
C ALA A 115 -15.45 -3.53 -10.89
N THR A 116 -15.00 -2.50 -11.61
CA THR A 116 -15.86 -1.71 -12.52
C THR A 116 -15.97 -2.31 -13.92
N VAL A 117 -14.97 -3.08 -14.36
CA VAL A 117 -14.87 -3.56 -15.77
C VAL A 117 -15.02 -5.06 -15.90
N THR A 118 -15.03 -5.82 -14.82
CA THR A 118 -15.16 -7.27 -14.84
C THR A 118 -15.95 -7.79 -13.65
N SER A 119 -16.23 -9.11 -13.65
CA SER A 119 -16.91 -9.75 -12.53
C SER A 119 -16.00 -9.78 -11.28
N LYS A 120 -16.63 -9.75 -10.11
CA LYS A 120 -15.94 -9.89 -8.83
C LYS A 120 -15.16 -11.20 -8.72
N THR A 121 -15.69 -12.27 -9.31
CA THR A 121 -15.00 -13.57 -9.40
C THR A 121 -13.73 -13.48 -10.23
N ALA A 122 -13.76 -12.80 -11.38
CA ALA A 122 -12.58 -12.60 -12.21
C ALA A 122 -11.52 -11.75 -11.49
N ALA A 123 -11.93 -10.68 -10.82
CA ALA A 123 -11.04 -9.86 -10.02
C ALA A 123 -10.36 -10.64 -8.88
N THR A 124 -11.10 -11.46 -8.14
CA THR A 124 -10.54 -12.33 -7.09
C THR A 124 -9.50 -13.30 -7.62
N ARG A 125 -9.78 -13.94 -8.75
CA ARG A 125 -8.86 -14.91 -9.37
C ARG A 125 -7.60 -14.24 -9.90
N LEU A 126 -7.75 -13.12 -10.62
CA LEU A 126 -6.62 -12.41 -11.21
C LEU A 126 -5.71 -11.84 -10.13
N MET A 127 -6.27 -11.19 -9.13
CA MET A 127 -5.53 -10.53 -8.05
C MET A 127 -5.13 -11.48 -6.92
N ARG A 128 -5.58 -12.73 -6.96
CA ARG A 128 -5.31 -13.74 -5.92
C ARG A 128 -5.66 -13.26 -4.51
N VAL A 129 -6.86 -12.71 -4.34
CA VAL A 129 -7.41 -12.21 -3.07
C VAL A 129 -8.76 -12.86 -2.77
N ALA A 130 -9.11 -12.90 -1.50
CA ALA A 130 -10.41 -13.40 -1.08
C ALA A 130 -11.55 -12.44 -1.47
N TRP A 131 -12.72 -12.98 -1.69
CA TRP A 131 -13.94 -12.23 -2.02
C TRP A 131 -14.25 -11.08 -1.05
N ARG A 132 -14.08 -11.32 0.26
CA ARG A 132 -14.29 -10.28 1.29
C ARG A 132 -13.28 -9.15 1.18
N THR A 133 -12.04 -9.48 0.81
CA THR A 133 -10.96 -8.50 0.62
C THR A 133 -11.30 -7.53 -0.52
N VAL A 134 -11.86 -8.01 -1.63
CA VAL A 134 -12.29 -7.14 -2.73
C VAL A 134 -13.34 -6.13 -2.26
N GLY A 135 -14.32 -6.57 -1.48
CA GLY A 135 -15.34 -5.68 -0.91
C GLY A 135 -14.75 -4.60 0.00
N SER A 136 -13.84 -4.97 0.89
CA SER A 136 -13.16 -4.03 1.81
C SER A 136 -12.32 -3.00 1.05
N ILE A 137 -11.62 -3.44 0.00
CA ILE A 137 -10.80 -2.56 -0.86
C ILE A 137 -11.69 -1.55 -1.57
N ILE A 138 -12.77 -1.99 -2.20
CA ILE A 138 -13.72 -1.11 -2.90
C ILE A 138 -14.24 -0.03 -1.95
N THR A 139 -14.69 -0.43 -0.77
CA THR A 139 -15.20 0.51 0.24
C THR A 139 -14.16 1.55 0.64
N ARG A 140 -12.93 1.12 0.86
CA ARG A 140 -11.83 2.00 1.26
C ARG A 140 -11.42 2.98 0.16
N VAL A 141 -11.28 2.49 -1.07
CA VAL A 141 -10.94 3.33 -2.22
C VAL A 141 -12.07 4.35 -2.48
N TRP A 142 -13.32 3.92 -2.40
CA TRP A 142 -14.48 4.78 -2.57
C TRP A 142 -14.53 5.90 -1.52
N ALA A 143 -14.28 5.58 -0.25
CA ALA A 143 -14.23 6.55 0.83
C ALA A 143 -13.11 7.58 0.65
N ASP A 144 -11.93 7.15 0.19
CA ASP A 144 -10.76 8.00 -0.03
C ASP A 144 -10.95 8.95 -1.21
N THR A 145 -11.66 8.53 -2.24
CA THR A 145 -11.88 9.30 -3.48
C THR A 145 -13.17 10.13 -3.48
N GLY A 146 -13.94 10.07 -2.40
CA GLY A 146 -15.22 10.78 -2.31
C GLY A 146 -16.26 10.34 -3.33
N GLY A 147 -16.13 9.12 -3.87
CA GLY A 147 -17.03 8.59 -4.89
C GLY A 147 -16.90 9.22 -6.29
N ALA A 148 -15.92 10.10 -6.50
CA ALA A 148 -15.81 10.95 -7.68
C ALA A 148 -14.68 10.55 -8.66
N VAL A 149 -14.11 9.34 -8.57
CA VAL A 149 -13.00 8.96 -9.45
C VAL A 149 -13.49 8.11 -10.60
N ASP A 150 -13.39 8.68 -11.78
CA ASP A 150 -13.31 7.95 -13.02
C ASP A 150 -11.94 7.25 -13.11
N TYR A 151 -11.90 5.96 -12.73
CA TYR A 151 -10.68 5.16 -12.72
C TYR A 151 -10.02 5.04 -14.10
N ALA A 152 -10.79 5.20 -15.19
CA ALA A 152 -10.29 5.20 -16.55
C ALA A 152 -9.32 6.36 -16.80
N VAL A 153 -9.58 7.52 -16.21
CA VAL A 153 -8.76 8.73 -16.40
C VAL A 153 -7.40 8.63 -15.68
N ARG A 154 -7.30 7.87 -14.58
CA ARG A 154 -6.03 7.74 -13.85
C ARG A 154 -5.02 6.84 -14.56
N LEU A 155 -5.48 5.75 -15.17
CA LEU A 155 -4.61 4.84 -15.91
C LEU A 155 -4.11 5.46 -17.24
N ASP A 156 -4.89 6.36 -17.82
CA ASP A 156 -4.54 7.04 -19.08
C ASP A 156 -3.46 8.13 -18.90
N ARG A 157 -3.28 8.65 -17.67
CA ARG A 157 -2.26 9.67 -17.38
C ARG A 157 -0.85 9.12 -17.18
N ASP A 158 -0.74 7.84 -16.87
CA ASP A 158 0.55 7.20 -16.60
C ASP A 158 1.12 6.45 -17.81
N VAL A 159 0.44 6.51 -18.98
CA VAL A 159 0.83 5.83 -20.23
C VAL A 159 1.50 6.78 -21.24
N HIS A 160 1.76 8.04 -20.88
CA HIS A 160 2.47 9.00 -21.73
C HIS A 160 3.79 9.48 -21.15
#